data_d4da0163a83dccb0de7dc27eed5268b0
#
_entry.id   d4da0163a83dccb0de7dc27eed5268b0
#
_cell.length_a   1.000
_cell.length_b   1.000
_cell.length_c   1.000
_cell.angle_alpha   90.00
_cell.angle_beta   90.00
_cell.angle_gamma   90.00
#
_symmetry.space_group_name_H-M   'P 1'
#
loop_
_entity.id
_entity.type
_entity.pdbx_description
1 polymer ?
#
loop_
_entity_poly.entity_id
_entity_poly.type
_entity_poly.pdbx_seq_one_letter_code
_entity_poly.pdbx_strand_id
1 'polypeptide(L)'
;MTGHWEMMGIHTTKPFKTFTENGFPDELVQELERLTGHVFIGNKSASGTEILDELAMEEIQSNGKKLILYTSADSVLQICGHEEVTGLDELYRVCQIAREITLKPEYKVGRVIARPYVGDSVGHFTRTSNRHDYALSPSSETVLDVLKSNALDAVSYTHLRA
;
A
#
# COMPACT_ATOMS: atom_id res chain seq x y z
N MET A 1 -0.99 -1.47 -12.33
CA MET A 1 -2.17 -2.35 -12.11
C MET A 1 -3.10 -2.39 -13.33
N THR A 2 -3.49 -1.28 -13.92
CA THR A 2 -4.34 -1.19 -15.12
C THR A 2 -3.86 -2.11 -16.25
N GLY A 3 -2.58 -2.04 -16.63
CA GLY A 3 -2.02 -2.89 -17.68
C GLY A 3 -2.12 -4.40 -17.42
N HIS A 4 -2.04 -4.84 -16.16
CA HIS A 4 -2.27 -6.25 -15.83
C HIS A 4 -3.73 -6.66 -16.05
N TRP A 5 -4.68 -5.78 -15.73
CA TRP A 5 -6.09 -6.03 -15.98
C TRP A 5 -6.40 -6.09 -17.48
N GLU A 6 -5.80 -5.19 -18.26
CA GLU A 6 -5.97 -5.18 -19.72
C GLU A 6 -5.39 -6.42 -20.38
N MET A 7 -4.20 -6.87 -19.95
CA MET A 7 -3.64 -8.15 -20.40
C MET A 7 -4.53 -9.36 -20.04
N MET A 8 -5.31 -9.25 -18.95
CA MET A 8 -6.25 -10.28 -18.52
C MET A 8 -7.67 -10.09 -19.08
N GLY A 9 -7.84 -9.24 -20.10
CA GLY A 9 -9.09 -9.08 -20.85
C GLY A 9 -10.03 -8.00 -20.35
N ILE A 10 -9.64 -7.18 -19.35
CA ILE A 10 -10.47 -6.10 -18.83
C ILE A 10 -10.14 -4.79 -19.56
N HIS A 11 -11.11 -4.20 -20.22
CA HIS A 11 -10.97 -2.88 -20.81
C HIS A 11 -11.12 -1.78 -19.74
N THR A 12 -10.03 -1.12 -19.38
CA THR A 12 -10.02 -0.07 -18.35
C THR A 12 -10.32 1.29 -18.99
N THR A 13 -11.53 1.79 -18.78
CA THR A 13 -11.97 3.09 -19.33
C THR A 13 -11.62 4.29 -18.44
N LYS A 14 -11.36 4.06 -17.16
CA LYS A 14 -10.99 5.10 -16.19
C LYS A 14 -9.68 4.73 -15.49
N PRO A 15 -8.64 5.55 -15.60
CA PRO A 15 -7.40 5.32 -14.88
C PRO A 15 -7.63 5.44 -13.36
N PHE A 16 -6.81 4.74 -12.59
CA PHE A 16 -6.76 4.94 -11.15
C PHE A 16 -6.18 6.34 -10.82
N LYS A 17 -6.66 6.92 -9.73
CA LYS A 17 -6.08 8.16 -9.21
C LYS A 17 -4.66 7.95 -8.72
N THR A 18 -3.84 8.96 -8.89
CA THR A 18 -2.51 9.07 -8.29
C THR A 18 -2.47 10.33 -7.42
N PHE A 19 -1.63 10.32 -6.40
CA PHE A 19 -1.50 11.40 -5.43
C PHE A 19 -0.04 11.88 -5.32
N THR A 20 0.62 11.99 -6.48
CA THR A 20 2.06 12.24 -6.58
C THR A 20 2.47 13.69 -6.35
N GLU A 21 1.58 14.65 -6.60
CA GLU A 21 1.92 16.08 -6.52
C GLU A 21 1.89 16.61 -5.08
N ASN A 22 0.80 16.33 -4.36
CA ASN A 22 0.54 16.92 -3.05
C ASN A 22 0.34 15.88 -1.92
N GLY A 23 0.60 14.58 -2.20
CA GLY A 23 0.20 13.52 -1.30
C GLY A 23 -1.31 13.30 -1.27
N PHE A 24 -1.79 12.58 -0.28
CA PHE A 24 -3.22 12.31 -0.08
C PHE A 24 -3.92 13.53 0.52
N PRO A 25 -5.22 13.76 0.20
CA PRO A 25 -6.01 14.83 0.78
C PRO A 25 -6.05 14.75 2.32
N ASP A 26 -6.08 15.90 2.97
CA ASP A 26 -6.10 15.99 4.43
C ASP A 26 -7.30 15.27 5.05
N GLU A 27 -8.46 15.28 4.37
CA GLU A 27 -9.65 14.58 4.82
C GLU A 27 -9.45 13.06 4.88
N LEU A 28 -8.70 12.49 3.93
CA LEU A 28 -8.34 11.07 3.95
C LEU A 28 -7.41 10.77 5.12
N VAL A 29 -6.40 11.59 5.33
CA VAL A 29 -5.42 11.42 6.42
C VAL A 29 -6.12 11.52 7.78
N GLN A 30 -6.95 12.54 7.99
CA GLN A 30 -7.73 12.72 9.23
C GLN A 30 -8.67 11.54 9.49
N GLU A 31 -9.33 11.01 8.45
CA GLU A 31 -10.20 9.84 8.61
C GLU A 31 -9.40 8.58 8.97
N LEU A 32 -8.22 8.40 8.39
CA LEU A 32 -7.28 7.35 8.76
C LEU A 32 -6.86 7.48 10.23
N GLU A 33 -6.42 8.65 10.65
CA GLU A 33 -6.01 8.93 12.03
C GLU A 33 -7.14 8.65 13.03
N ARG A 34 -8.35 9.12 12.71
CA ARG A 34 -9.54 8.91 13.55
C ARG A 34 -9.88 7.42 13.73
N LEU A 35 -9.78 6.62 12.66
CA LEU A 35 -10.19 5.20 12.70
C LEU A 35 -9.09 4.28 13.22
N THR A 36 -7.84 4.64 13.01
CA THR A 36 -6.70 3.80 13.41
C THR A 36 -6.15 4.14 14.79
N GLY A 37 -6.29 5.40 15.21
CA GLY A 37 -5.69 5.92 16.45
C GLY A 37 -4.21 6.28 16.32
N HIS A 38 -3.66 6.21 15.10
CA HIS A 38 -2.28 6.61 14.80
C HIS A 38 -2.24 7.99 14.17
N VAL A 39 -1.09 8.64 14.24
CA VAL A 39 -0.77 9.86 13.50
C VAL A 39 0.04 9.48 12.26
N PHE A 40 -0.28 10.04 11.11
CA PHE A 40 0.44 9.76 9.88
C PHE A 40 1.43 10.86 9.53
N ILE A 41 2.69 10.49 9.35
CA ILE A 41 3.78 11.38 8.94
C ILE A 41 4.22 11.06 7.51
N GLY A 42 4.80 12.04 6.83
CA GLY A 42 5.27 11.93 5.45
C GLY A 42 4.28 12.48 4.44
N ASN A 43 3.23 11.74 4.12
CA ASN A 43 2.17 12.08 3.16
C ASN A 43 2.68 12.75 1.88
N LYS A 44 3.66 12.14 1.22
CA LYS A 44 4.27 12.65 -0.02
C LYS A 44 4.64 11.52 -0.97
N SER A 45 4.97 11.87 -2.22
CA SER A 45 5.58 10.94 -3.16
C SER A 45 7.06 10.76 -2.81
N ALA A 46 7.49 9.52 -2.59
CA ALA A 46 8.85 9.21 -2.20
C ALA A 46 9.30 7.80 -2.61
N SER A 47 10.62 7.60 -2.65
CA SER A 47 11.21 6.27 -2.62
C SER A 47 11.06 5.66 -1.23
N GLY A 48 10.78 4.35 -1.17
CA GLY A 48 10.59 3.69 0.12
C GLY A 48 11.87 3.56 0.97
N THR A 49 13.05 3.73 0.40
CA THR A 49 14.31 3.79 1.15
C THR A 49 14.56 5.19 1.68
N GLU A 50 14.40 6.21 0.85
CA GLU A 50 14.60 7.61 1.26
C GLU A 50 13.65 8.03 2.38
N ILE A 51 12.37 7.62 2.30
CA ILE A 51 11.39 8.01 3.32
C ILE A 51 11.64 7.31 4.66
N LEU A 52 12.22 6.11 4.66
CA LEU A 52 12.64 5.44 5.88
C LEU A 52 13.83 6.17 6.51
N ASP A 53 14.85 6.54 5.75
CA ASP A 53 15.99 7.30 6.27
C ASP A 53 15.57 8.67 6.85
N GLU A 54 14.50 9.26 6.30
CA GLU A 54 13.98 10.54 6.76
C GLU A 54 13.11 10.43 8.03
N LEU A 55 12.23 9.44 8.11
CA LEU A 55 11.13 9.44 9.08
C LEU A 55 11.10 8.25 10.05
N ALA A 56 11.88 7.19 9.80
CA ALA A 56 11.81 5.99 10.63
C ALA A 56 12.21 6.24 12.10
N MET A 57 13.17 7.12 12.35
CA MET A 57 13.55 7.49 13.72
C MET A 57 12.41 8.19 14.46
N GLU A 58 11.61 9.02 13.77
CA GLU A 58 10.45 9.68 14.36
C GLU A 58 9.34 8.68 14.71
N GLU A 59 9.09 7.67 13.85
CA GLU A 59 8.17 6.58 14.14
C GLU A 59 8.62 5.80 15.39
N ILE A 60 9.87 5.34 15.41
CA ILE A 60 10.44 4.56 16.52
C ILE A 60 10.35 5.34 17.84
N GLN A 61 10.76 6.61 17.85
CA GLN A 61 10.69 7.48 19.03
C GLN A 61 9.27 7.74 19.50
N SER A 62 8.28 7.65 18.62
CA SER A 62 6.86 7.77 18.99
C SER A 62 6.31 6.52 19.69
N ASN A 63 7.11 5.45 19.77
CA ASN A 63 6.69 4.14 20.28
C ASN A 63 5.48 3.58 19.53
N GLY A 64 5.53 3.64 18.19
CA GLY A 64 4.50 3.14 17.28
C GLY A 64 3.22 4.00 17.20
N LYS A 65 3.18 5.17 17.83
CA LYS A 65 2.04 6.10 17.71
C LYS A 65 1.98 6.79 16.35
N LYS A 66 3.13 6.94 15.69
CA LYS A 66 3.22 7.50 14.35
C LYS A 66 3.51 6.39 13.35
N LEU A 67 2.92 6.48 12.16
CA LEU A 67 3.18 5.61 11.02
C LEU A 67 3.55 6.43 9.81
N ILE A 68 4.41 5.90 8.94
CA ILE A 68 4.85 6.62 7.76
C ILE A 68 3.89 6.34 6.61
N LEU A 69 3.23 7.39 6.11
CA LEU A 69 2.33 7.35 4.96
C LEU A 69 3.03 7.96 3.75
N TYR A 70 3.03 7.28 2.61
CA TYR A 70 3.59 7.82 1.38
C TYR A 70 2.95 7.19 0.13
N THR A 71 3.20 7.80 -1.01
CA THR A 71 2.82 7.26 -2.33
C THR A 71 4.05 7.17 -3.24
N SER A 72 3.85 6.70 -4.45
CA SER A 72 4.84 6.70 -5.53
C SER A 72 4.15 7.07 -6.85
N ALA A 73 4.85 6.94 -7.99
CA ALA A 73 4.29 7.22 -9.31
C ALA A 73 3.07 6.35 -9.67
N ASP A 74 2.90 5.21 -9.01
CA ASP A 74 1.74 4.33 -9.17
C ASP A 74 0.55 4.79 -8.32
N SER A 75 -0.63 4.23 -8.62
CA SER A 75 -1.83 4.42 -7.80
C SER A 75 -1.78 3.54 -6.55
N VAL A 76 -0.99 3.95 -5.57
CA VAL A 76 -0.74 3.19 -4.34
C VAL A 76 -0.75 4.09 -3.12
N LEU A 77 -1.30 3.57 -2.02
CA LEU A 77 -1.16 4.11 -0.68
C LEU A 77 -0.26 3.14 0.10
N GLN A 78 0.85 3.63 0.62
CA GLN A 78 1.83 2.81 1.32
C GLN A 78 2.00 3.27 2.75
N ILE A 79 1.99 2.33 3.67
CA ILE A 79 2.18 2.58 5.11
C ILE A 79 3.38 1.76 5.58
N CYS A 80 4.41 2.43 6.09
CA CYS A 80 5.50 1.75 6.78
C CYS A 80 5.22 1.69 8.28
N GLY A 81 5.65 0.58 8.90
CA GLY A 81 5.64 0.36 10.32
C GLY A 81 6.83 -0.52 10.73
N HIS A 82 7.50 -0.16 11.82
CA HIS A 82 8.60 -0.93 12.35
C HIS A 82 8.11 -2.22 13.00
N GLU A 83 8.65 -3.38 12.64
CA GLU A 83 8.13 -4.68 13.09
C GLU A 83 8.16 -4.87 14.61
N GLU A 84 9.19 -4.38 15.27
CA GLU A 84 9.35 -4.55 16.73
C GLU A 84 8.66 -3.45 17.55
N VAL A 85 8.35 -2.30 16.94
CA VAL A 85 7.76 -1.13 17.62
C VAL A 85 6.27 -1.07 17.40
N THR A 86 5.83 -1.10 16.14
CA THR A 86 4.42 -1.08 15.75
C THR A 86 3.82 -2.49 15.78
N GLY A 87 4.57 -3.48 15.33
CA GLY A 87 4.12 -4.86 15.15
C GLY A 87 3.40 -5.10 13.83
N LEU A 88 3.51 -6.32 13.31
CA LEU A 88 2.92 -6.70 12.01
C LEU A 88 1.39 -6.68 12.03
N ASP A 89 0.78 -7.23 13.08
CA ASP A 89 -0.68 -7.33 13.18
C ASP A 89 -1.32 -5.94 13.18
N GLU A 90 -0.72 -4.99 13.90
CA GLU A 90 -1.21 -3.63 13.95
C GLU A 90 -1.03 -2.91 12.60
N LEU A 91 0.14 -3.06 11.97
CA LEU A 91 0.35 -2.51 10.62
C LEU A 91 -0.66 -3.05 9.62
N TYR A 92 -0.95 -4.35 9.66
CA TYR A 92 -1.94 -4.96 8.78
C TYR A 92 -3.36 -4.49 9.07
N ARG A 93 -3.74 -4.36 10.35
CA ARG A 93 -5.04 -3.78 10.76
C ARG A 93 -5.21 -2.37 10.19
N VAL A 94 -4.21 -1.53 10.34
CA VAL A 94 -4.20 -0.16 9.79
C VAL A 94 -4.35 -0.15 8.27
N CYS A 95 -3.62 -1.01 7.57
CA CYS A 95 -3.72 -1.12 6.11
C CYS A 95 -5.08 -1.65 5.62
N GLN A 96 -5.74 -2.52 6.38
CA GLN A 96 -7.10 -2.96 6.07
C GLN A 96 -8.10 -1.81 6.19
N ILE A 97 -8.03 -1.02 7.26
CA ILE A 97 -8.84 0.20 7.42
C ILE A 97 -8.58 1.17 6.26
N ALA A 98 -7.31 1.40 5.92
CA ALA A 98 -6.94 2.24 4.78
C ALA A 98 -7.54 1.71 3.46
N ARG A 99 -7.57 0.37 3.26
CA ARG A 99 -8.20 -0.23 2.08
C ARG A 99 -9.69 0.04 2.03
N GLU A 100 -10.40 -0.07 3.14
CA GLU A 100 -11.84 0.19 3.21
C GLU A 100 -12.17 1.65 2.85
N ILE A 101 -11.43 2.60 3.41
CA ILE A 101 -11.61 4.03 3.12
C ILE A 101 -11.31 4.31 1.64
N THR A 102 -10.24 3.74 1.11
CA THR A 102 -9.82 3.97 -0.28
C THR A 102 -10.61 3.20 -1.33
N LEU A 103 -11.70 2.53 -0.95
CA LEU A 103 -12.74 2.07 -1.88
C LEU A 103 -13.65 3.21 -2.35
N LYS A 104 -13.75 4.30 -1.60
CA LYS A 104 -14.51 5.49 -1.99
C LYS A 104 -13.97 6.07 -3.30
N PRO A 105 -14.83 6.47 -4.25
CA PRO A 105 -14.40 6.94 -5.57
C PRO A 105 -13.41 8.11 -5.55
N GLU A 106 -13.53 9.00 -4.56
CA GLU A 106 -12.66 10.17 -4.37
C GLU A 106 -11.22 9.79 -3.99
N TYR A 107 -11.02 8.65 -3.31
CA TYR A 107 -9.72 8.18 -2.80
C TYR A 107 -9.25 6.89 -3.45
N LYS A 108 -9.95 6.40 -4.48
CA LYS A 108 -9.75 5.06 -5.03
C LYS A 108 -8.36 4.86 -5.61
N VAL A 109 -7.53 4.14 -4.87
CA VAL A 109 -6.21 3.69 -5.31
C VAL A 109 -6.22 2.21 -5.67
N GLY A 110 -5.32 1.82 -6.56
CA GLY A 110 -5.20 0.43 -7.01
C GLY A 110 -4.77 -0.53 -5.91
N ARG A 111 -3.88 -0.11 -5.01
CA ARG A 111 -3.38 -0.92 -3.89
C ARG A 111 -3.16 -0.08 -2.65
N VAL A 112 -3.41 -0.69 -1.49
CA VAL A 112 -2.83 -0.28 -0.20
C VAL A 112 -1.75 -1.30 0.14
N ILE A 113 -0.59 -0.85 0.58
CA ILE A 113 0.57 -1.71 0.80
C ILE A 113 1.10 -1.51 2.22
N ALA A 114 1.11 -2.57 2.99
CA ALA A 114 1.87 -2.65 4.23
C ALA A 114 3.36 -2.84 3.92
N ARG A 115 4.19 -1.96 4.44
CA ARG A 115 5.64 -1.93 4.24
C ARG A 115 6.39 -2.06 5.57
N PRO A 116 6.41 -3.24 6.18
CA PRO A 116 7.17 -3.46 7.39
C PRO A 116 8.67 -3.31 7.16
N TYR A 117 9.36 -2.83 8.18
CA TYR A 117 10.81 -2.65 8.17
C TYR A 117 11.40 -2.91 9.55
N VAL A 118 12.72 -3.10 9.58
CA VAL A 118 13.54 -3.26 10.78
C VAL A 118 14.76 -2.35 10.70
N GLY A 119 15.47 -2.17 11.80
CA GLY A 119 16.67 -1.34 11.92
C GLY A 119 16.51 -0.31 13.02
N ASP A 120 17.61 0.25 13.48
CA ASP A 120 17.69 1.13 14.64
C ASP A 120 18.30 2.52 14.37
N SER A 121 18.80 2.72 13.15
CA SER A 121 19.54 3.93 12.80
C SER A 121 19.47 4.26 11.31
N VAL A 122 19.60 5.54 10.99
CA VAL A 122 19.62 6.06 9.62
C VAL A 122 20.68 5.35 8.78
N GLY A 123 20.30 4.93 7.57
CA GLY A 123 21.14 4.16 6.66
C GLY A 123 21.19 2.65 6.94
N HIS A 124 20.56 2.18 8.03
CA HIS A 124 20.50 0.75 8.39
C HIS A 124 19.05 0.20 8.41
N PHE A 125 18.08 1.00 7.99
CA PHE A 125 16.70 0.51 7.85
C PHE A 125 16.57 -0.42 6.66
N THR A 126 15.94 -1.58 6.90
CA THR A 126 15.74 -2.61 5.87
C THR A 126 14.28 -3.02 5.83
N ARG A 127 13.67 -2.95 4.65
CA ARG A 127 12.31 -3.48 4.42
C ARG A 127 12.34 -4.99 4.46
N THR A 128 11.36 -5.58 5.14
CA THR A 128 11.28 -7.03 5.31
C THR A 128 10.45 -7.70 4.21
N SER A 129 10.48 -9.01 4.17
CA SER A 129 9.65 -9.83 3.28
C SER A 129 8.17 -9.90 3.71
N ASN A 130 7.83 -9.41 4.91
CA ASN A 130 6.48 -9.39 5.47
C ASN A 130 5.57 -8.29 4.86
N ARG A 131 5.96 -7.80 3.69
CA ARG A 131 5.11 -6.92 2.87
C ARG A 131 3.78 -7.60 2.56
N HIS A 132 2.68 -6.82 2.68
CA HIS A 132 1.36 -7.29 2.28
C HIS A 132 0.64 -6.25 1.42
N ASP A 133 0.10 -6.69 0.28
CA ASP A 133 -0.61 -5.84 -0.67
C ASP A 133 -2.13 -6.09 -0.60
N TYR A 134 -2.89 -5.08 -0.25
CA TYR A 134 -4.36 -5.07 -0.31
C TYR A 134 -4.77 -4.50 -1.67
N ALA A 135 -4.81 -5.35 -2.67
CA ALA A 135 -5.14 -4.96 -4.03
C ALA A 135 -6.65 -4.81 -4.23
N LEU A 136 -7.02 -3.91 -5.14
CA LEU A 136 -8.39 -3.82 -5.62
C LEU A 136 -8.67 -5.03 -6.52
N SER A 137 -9.80 -5.69 -6.31
CA SER A 137 -10.26 -6.76 -7.20
C SER A 137 -10.60 -6.21 -8.58
N PRO A 138 -10.40 -7.00 -9.65
CA PRO A 138 -10.85 -6.65 -10.98
C PRO A 138 -12.34 -6.31 -11.03
N SER A 139 -12.71 -5.40 -11.94
CA SER A 139 -14.10 -4.92 -12.08
C SER A 139 -15.03 -5.90 -12.81
N SER A 140 -14.47 -6.91 -13.45
CA SER A 140 -15.18 -7.97 -14.18
C SER A 140 -14.33 -9.23 -14.20
N GLU A 141 -14.89 -10.31 -14.71
CA GLU A 141 -14.17 -11.57 -14.91
C GLU A 141 -12.93 -11.38 -15.78
N THR A 142 -11.84 -11.99 -15.35
CA THR A 142 -10.57 -12.05 -16.06
C THR A 142 -10.46 -13.33 -16.89
N VAL A 143 -9.51 -13.40 -17.80
CA VAL A 143 -9.22 -14.65 -18.52
C VAL A 143 -8.87 -15.80 -17.54
N LEU A 144 -8.29 -15.48 -16.37
CA LEU A 144 -7.97 -16.49 -15.35
C LEU A 144 -9.24 -17.07 -14.72
N ASP A 145 -10.26 -16.23 -14.49
CA ASP A 145 -11.56 -16.67 -13.97
C ASP A 145 -12.29 -17.57 -14.99
N VAL A 146 -12.26 -17.16 -16.26
CA VAL A 146 -12.84 -17.96 -17.36
C VAL A 146 -12.15 -19.32 -17.52
N LEU A 147 -10.83 -19.37 -17.46
CA LEU A 147 -10.06 -20.63 -17.50
C LEU A 147 -10.45 -21.53 -16.33
N LYS A 148 -10.48 -20.98 -15.13
CA LYS A 148 -10.84 -21.72 -13.92
C LYS A 148 -12.28 -22.26 -13.97
N SER A 149 -13.23 -21.47 -14.45
CA SER A 149 -14.65 -21.89 -14.60
C SER A 149 -14.84 -23.01 -15.62
N ASN A 150 -13.91 -23.15 -16.59
CA ASN A 150 -13.87 -24.24 -17.56
C ASN A 150 -12.99 -25.42 -17.12
N ALA A 151 -12.67 -25.55 -15.84
CA ALA A 151 -11.85 -26.60 -15.25
C ALA A 151 -10.44 -26.68 -15.86
N LEU A 152 -9.90 -25.56 -16.33
CA LEU A 152 -8.52 -25.42 -16.79
C LEU A 152 -7.65 -24.84 -15.67
N ASP A 153 -6.41 -25.32 -15.58
CA ASP A 153 -5.45 -24.78 -14.63
C ASP A 153 -4.97 -23.40 -15.07
N ALA A 154 -5.03 -22.44 -14.13
CA ALA A 154 -4.49 -21.11 -14.34
C ALA A 154 -3.50 -20.79 -13.22
N VAL A 155 -2.26 -20.49 -13.58
CA VAL A 155 -1.19 -20.16 -12.63
C VAL A 155 -0.63 -18.78 -12.94
N SER A 156 -0.58 -17.92 -11.91
CA SER A 156 0.09 -16.63 -11.99
C SER A 156 1.42 -16.70 -11.24
N TYR A 157 2.52 -16.46 -11.94
CA TYR A 157 3.84 -16.34 -11.33
C TYR A 157 4.16 -14.88 -11.07
N THR A 158 4.26 -14.49 -9.81
CA THR A 158 4.67 -13.14 -9.41
C THR A 158 6.17 -12.99 -9.20
N HIS A 159 6.92 -14.11 -9.29
CA HIS A 159 8.38 -14.17 -9.21
C HIS A 159 8.98 -14.39 -10.59
N LEU A 160 9.23 -13.32 -11.29
CA LEU A 160 10.19 -13.33 -12.39
C LEU A 160 11.57 -13.03 -11.76
N ARG A 161 12.40 -14.05 -11.59
CA ARG A 161 13.83 -13.81 -11.45
C ARG A 161 14.36 -13.43 -12.83
N ALA A 162 14.85 -12.19 -12.93
CA ALA A 162 15.80 -11.84 -13.96
C ALA A 162 17.13 -12.57 -13.71
#